data_925522b6272ec50fed85f4fed0765fe6
#
_entry.id   925522b6272ec50fed85f4fed0765fe6
#
_cell.length_a   1.000
_cell.length_b   1.000
_cell.length_c   1.000
_cell.angle_alpha   90.00
_cell.angle_beta   90.00
_cell.angle_gamma   90.00
#
_symmetry.space_group_name_H-M   'P 1'
#
loop_
_entity.id
_entity.type
_entity.pdbx_description
1 polymer ?
#
loop_
_entity_poly.entity_id
_entity_poly.type
_entity_poly.pdbx_seq_one_letter_code
_entity_poly.pdbx_strand_id
1 'polypeptide(L)'
;MKNKWLAVASVLLILFSLSAVAADDSYKAVEKRVAEKTLSNGLKVIILQRPEAPVASFVIYANVGGVNEQQNGTGLAHIFEHMAFKGTDTIGTKDYAKEKAAMDKEDEAYLALRAERISQNPNPEKLKVLEENFRKAGEEAQKWVETGEYDKILEREGAQQLNAFTAFDQTVYFYSMTSNKLELWAALESDRFINPVLHEFYKEKDVIMEEKRMGDSSPIGRLFDDFFPLAYKAHMYRSYVIGNMEDLRNMTREQAMAWFKKYYCAKNLTAVIVGDVDPQAAFPILEKYLGRIPAGVKPEPPITVDPPQRGEKRMIMEDASQPFITIGFHRPAVTDKDDAVYSAIADILGGGRSSRLYKSLVKEKKLAMEVQAMPTFEGEKYPGIFTVICVPNKGVKNEDCEKAIYDELKKIGAEKVTDDELRGVKARAKTRFLGGIDNNLGLAIQLAFAENVRGSWRELFKSLDKIDAVSQDDIMRVSKEMFVRNNRTVAMIETQGGEE
;
A
#
# COMPACT_ATOMS: atom_id res chain seq x y z
N MET A 1 -46.72 35.51 14.91
CA MET A 1 -46.14 34.33 14.26
C MET A 1 -44.64 34.52 13.84
N LYS A 2 -44.10 35.72 13.66
CA LYS A 2 -42.70 35.96 13.23
C LYS A 2 -41.64 35.60 14.28
N ASN A 3 -41.93 35.64 15.58
CA ASN A 3 -40.95 35.39 16.63
C ASN A 3 -40.69 33.91 16.96
N LYS A 4 -41.54 32.97 16.52
CA LYS A 4 -41.32 31.52 16.73
C LYS A 4 -40.37 30.89 15.75
N TRP A 5 -40.22 31.42 14.54
CA TRP A 5 -39.27 30.92 13.53
C TRP A 5 -37.83 31.35 13.81
N LEU A 6 -37.62 32.51 14.40
CA LEU A 6 -36.27 32.95 14.81
C LEU A 6 -35.70 32.13 15.97
N ALA A 7 -36.53 31.70 16.91
CA ALA A 7 -36.11 30.84 18.01
C ALA A 7 -35.79 29.41 17.55
N VAL A 8 -36.54 28.84 16.58
CA VAL A 8 -36.26 27.51 16.01
C VAL A 8 -34.95 27.53 15.17
N ALA A 9 -34.71 28.57 14.39
CA ALA A 9 -33.47 28.72 13.62
C ALA A 9 -32.25 28.89 14.53
N SER A 10 -32.36 29.61 15.64
CA SER A 10 -31.29 29.78 16.62
C SER A 10 -30.99 28.47 17.38
N VAL A 11 -32.03 27.69 17.73
CA VAL A 11 -31.85 26.37 18.40
C VAL A 11 -31.24 25.35 17.44
N LEU A 12 -31.60 25.35 16.17
CA LEU A 12 -30.98 24.48 15.14
C LEU A 12 -29.54 24.87 14.89
N LEU A 13 -29.18 26.17 14.86
CA LEU A 13 -27.79 26.63 14.73
C LEU A 13 -26.93 26.27 15.96
N ILE A 14 -27.49 26.32 17.16
CA ILE A 14 -26.82 25.93 18.40
C ILE A 14 -26.66 24.41 18.47
N LEU A 15 -27.62 23.62 18.01
CA LEU A 15 -27.51 22.16 17.94
C LEU A 15 -26.49 21.71 16.90
N PHE A 16 -26.36 22.41 15.76
CA PHE A 16 -25.34 22.14 14.76
C PHE A 16 -23.92 22.54 15.23
N SER A 17 -23.81 23.63 15.97
CA SER A 17 -22.51 24.05 16.56
C SER A 17 -22.09 23.14 17.73
N LEU A 18 -23.05 22.67 18.55
CA LEU A 18 -22.78 21.70 19.61
C LEU A 18 -22.39 20.33 19.05
N SER A 19 -22.97 19.89 17.93
CA SER A 19 -22.59 18.64 17.27
C SER A 19 -21.19 18.73 16.64
N ALA A 20 -20.79 19.87 16.10
CA ALA A 20 -19.46 20.09 15.55
C ALA A 20 -18.38 20.16 16.64
N VAL A 21 -18.68 20.80 17.77
CA VAL A 21 -17.78 20.87 18.95
C VAL A 21 -17.67 19.50 19.63
N ALA A 22 -18.77 18.75 19.75
CA ALA A 22 -18.77 17.39 20.28
C ALA A 22 -17.97 16.39 19.39
N ALA A 23 -17.97 16.60 18.08
CA ALA A 23 -17.16 15.81 17.16
C ALA A 23 -15.67 16.16 17.23
N ASP A 24 -15.32 17.41 17.53
CA ASP A 24 -13.93 17.86 17.67
C ASP A 24 -13.25 17.33 18.93
N ASP A 25 -14.00 17.12 20.02
CA ASP A 25 -13.48 16.49 21.24
C ASP A 25 -13.46 14.95 21.16
N SER A 26 -14.21 14.34 20.25
CA SER A 26 -14.34 12.87 20.19
C SER A 26 -13.06 12.19 19.74
N TYR A 27 -12.34 12.67 18.71
CA TYR A 27 -11.12 12.04 18.23
C TYR A 27 -9.92 12.28 19.17
N LYS A 28 -9.87 13.43 19.86
CA LYS A 28 -8.87 13.70 20.91
C LYS A 28 -9.09 12.78 22.12
N ALA A 29 -10.33 12.40 22.39
CA ALA A 29 -10.62 11.39 23.40
C ALA A 29 -10.18 9.98 22.97
N VAL A 30 -10.26 9.66 21.67
CA VAL A 30 -9.72 8.42 21.09
C VAL A 30 -8.20 8.37 21.22
N GLU A 31 -7.49 9.45 20.88
CA GLU A 31 -6.03 9.55 21.02
C GLU A 31 -5.56 9.22 22.44
N LYS A 32 -6.24 9.74 23.46
CA LYS A 32 -5.90 9.52 24.88
C LYS A 32 -6.03 8.05 25.34
N ARG A 33 -6.77 7.23 24.62
CA ARG A 33 -6.96 5.80 24.94
C ARG A 33 -5.90 4.89 24.29
N VAL A 34 -5.04 5.45 23.44
CA VAL A 34 -3.96 4.69 22.81
C VAL A 34 -2.86 4.44 23.83
N ALA A 35 -2.57 3.16 24.07
CA ALA A 35 -1.43 2.71 24.84
C ALA A 35 -0.35 2.16 23.90
N GLU A 36 0.91 2.44 24.20
CA GLU A 36 2.04 1.92 23.44
C GLU A 36 3.11 1.31 24.34
N LYS A 37 3.78 0.26 23.88
CA LYS A 37 4.91 -0.36 24.55
C LYS A 37 5.88 -0.92 23.52
N THR A 38 7.17 -0.75 23.78
CA THR A 38 8.21 -1.49 23.06
C THR A 38 8.55 -2.73 23.90
N LEU A 39 8.43 -3.91 23.29
CA LEU A 39 8.76 -5.19 23.92
C LEU A 39 10.28 -5.34 24.09
N SER A 40 10.68 -6.31 24.89
CA SER A 40 12.11 -6.57 25.21
C SER A 40 12.98 -6.81 23.98
N ASN A 41 12.40 -7.35 22.88
CA ASN A 41 13.08 -7.60 21.61
C ASN A 41 13.08 -6.38 20.67
N GLY A 42 12.44 -5.28 21.04
CA GLY A 42 12.36 -4.05 20.26
C GLY A 42 11.13 -3.94 19.33
N LEU A 43 10.21 -4.90 19.35
CA LEU A 43 8.94 -4.81 18.62
C LEU A 43 8.05 -3.77 19.28
N LYS A 44 7.50 -2.83 18.49
CA LYS A 44 6.56 -1.83 18.98
C LYS A 44 5.14 -2.37 18.94
N VAL A 45 4.42 -2.21 20.06
CA VAL A 45 3.00 -2.56 20.19
C VAL A 45 2.20 -1.30 20.46
N ILE A 46 1.10 -1.12 19.73
CA ILE A 46 0.13 -0.04 19.89
C ILE A 46 -1.24 -0.67 20.13
N ILE A 47 -1.91 -0.31 21.23
CA ILE A 47 -3.24 -0.83 21.55
C ILE A 47 -4.19 0.34 21.76
N LEU A 48 -5.30 0.32 21.04
CA LEU A 48 -6.43 1.23 21.27
C LEU A 48 -7.62 0.43 21.77
N GLN A 49 -7.92 0.58 23.04
CA GLN A 49 -9.08 -0.09 23.64
C GLN A 49 -10.40 0.51 23.14
N ARG A 50 -11.29 -0.35 22.63
CA ARG A 50 -12.67 -0.04 22.21
C ARG A 50 -13.60 -1.15 22.70
N PRO A 51 -14.16 -1.01 23.92
CA PRO A 51 -14.92 -2.08 24.61
C PRO A 51 -16.38 -2.17 24.17
N GLU A 52 -16.78 -1.44 23.13
CA GLU A 52 -18.18 -1.34 22.68
C GLU A 52 -18.70 -2.67 22.09
N ALA A 53 -17.80 -3.55 21.64
CA ALA A 53 -18.13 -4.89 21.14
C ALA A 53 -16.98 -5.85 21.45
N PRO A 54 -17.24 -7.15 21.75
CA PRO A 54 -16.22 -8.12 22.16
C PRO A 54 -15.39 -8.62 20.96
N VAL A 55 -14.90 -7.71 20.15
CA VAL A 55 -14.07 -7.98 18.95
C VAL A 55 -12.84 -7.11 18.96
N ALA A 56 -11.77 -7.61 18.33
CA ALA A 56 -10.56 -6.85 18.09
C ALA A 56 -10.03 -7.09 16.67
N SER A 57 -9.45 -6.06 16.09
CA SER A 57 -8.70 -6.13 14.84
C SER A 57 -7.22 -6.12 15.17
N PHE A 58 -6.49 -7.00 14.53
CA PHE A 58 -5.08 -7.25 14.74
C PHE A 58 -4.32 -6.95 13.46
N VAL A 59 -3.24 -6.19 13.57
CA VAL A 59 -2.40 -5.81 12.45
C VAL A 59 -0.94 -6.04 12.82
N ILE A 60 -0.19 -6.71 11.95
CA ILE A 60 1.27 -6.69 11.93
C ILE A 60 1.71 -5.89 10.70
N TYR A 61 2.42 -4.82 10.95
CA TYR A 61 3.05 -3.99 9.94
C TYR A 61 4.54 -4.32 9.88
N ALA A 62 4.98 -4.82 8.74
CA ALA A 62 6.39 -4.99 8.43
C ALA A 62 6.87 -3.77 7.61
N ASN A 63 7.90 -3.10 8.12
CA ASN A 63 8.46 -1.91 7.47
C ASN A 63 9.40 -2.31 6.32
N VAL A 64 8.83 -3.02 5.35
CA VAL A 64 9.50 -3.55 4.17
C VAL A 64 8.49 -3.69 3.03
N GLY A 65 8.89 -3.25 1.84
CA GLY A 65 8.09 -3.32 0.62
C GLY A 65 8.97 -3.27 -0.62
N GLY A 66 8.40 -3.00 -1.78
CA GLY A 66 9.13 -2.96 -3.06
C GLY A 66 10.34 -2.02 -3.06
N VAL A 67 10.30 -0.92 -2.27
CA VAL A 67 11.40 0.03 -2.16
C VAL A 67 12.69 -0.56 -1.58
N ASN A 68 12.59 -1.65 -0.84
CA ASN A 68 13.71 -2.34 -0.20
C ASN A 68 14.38 -3.37 -1.13
N GLU A 69 13.80 -3.65 -2.28
CA GLU A 69 14.30 -4.62 -3.26
C GLU A 69 15.50 -4.09 -4.02
N GLN A 70 16.16 -4.98 -4.74
CA GLN A 70 17.30 -4.66 -5.57
C GLN A 70 17.04 -5.12 -7.00
N GLN A 71 17.77 -4.56 -7.97
CA GLN A 71 17.78 -5.11 -9.33
C GLN A 71 18.19 -6.58 -9.29
N ASN A 72 17.58 -7.41 -10.11
CA ASN A 72 17.69 -8.88 -10.15
C ASN A 72 17.09 -9.61 -8.94
N GLY A 73 16.19 -8.96 -8.20
CA GLY A 73 15.50 -9.54 -7.06
C GLY A 73 14.21 -8.79 -6.75
N THR A 74 13.49 -8.34 -7.79
CA THR A 74 12.18 -7.70 -7.64
C THR A 74 11.09 -8.73 -7.41
N GLY A 75 10.05 -8.38 -6.63
CA GLY A 75 8.95 -9.26 -6.23
C GLY A 75 9.18 -10.04 -4.92
N LEU A 76 10.34 -9.84 -4.25
CA LEU A 76 10.62 -10.52 -2.96
C LEU A 76 9.69 -10.10 -1.83
N ALA A 77 9.30 -8.83 -1.79
CA ALA A 77 8.34 -8.34 -0.80
C ALA A 77 6.97 -8.99 -0.99
N HIS A 78 6.51 -9.06 -2.25
CA HIS A 78 5.21 -9.61 -2.59
C HIS A 78 5.16 -11.15 -2.41
N ILE A 79 6.20 -11.88 -2.85
CA ILE A 79 6.21 -13.34 -2.63
C ILE A 79 6.20 -13.66 -1.13
N PHE A 80 6.84 -12.84 -0.30
CA PHE A 80 6.82 -13.09 1.13
C PHE A 80 5.46 -12.80 1.78
N GLU A 81 4.67 -11.88 1.24
CA GLU A 81 3.25 -11.72 1.63
C GLU A 81 2.50 -13.04 1.50
N HIS A 82 2.58 -13.70 0.34
CA HIS A 82 1.95 -15.00 0.08
C HIS A 82 2.53 -16.09 0.98
N MET A 83 3.84 -16.14 1.15
CA MET A 83 4.50 -17.18 1.94
C MET A 83 4.18 -17.09 3.43
N ALA A 84 3.80 -15.93 3.96
CA ALA A 84 3.47 -15.75 5.37
C ALA A 84 2.22 -16.54 5.82
N PHE A 85 1.37 -16.98 4.90
CA PHE A 85 0.18 -17.80 5.17
C PHE A 85 0.41 -19.30 4.95
N LYS A 86 1.61 -19.70 4.52
CA LYS A 86 1.90 -21.11 4.21
C LYS A 86 2.15 -21.97 5.44
N GLY A 87 2.56 -21.37 6.55
CA GLY A 87 2.74 -22.06 7.83
C GLY A 87 4.17 -22.03 8.36
N THR A 88 4.44 -23.01 9.22
CA THR A 88 5.68 -23.10 10.02
C THR A 88 6.20 -24.55 10.03
N ASP A 89 7.21 -24.83 10.84
CA ASP A 89 7.70 -26.20 11.03
C ASP A 89 6.71 -27.12 11.78
N THR A 90 5.59 -26.57 12.26
CA THR A 90 4.52 -27.31 12.96
C THR A 90 3.14 -27.15 12.32
N ILE A 91 2.93 -26.16 11.49
CA ILE A 91 1.67 -25.84 10.78
C ILE A 91 1.93 -25.90 9.28
N GLY A 92 1.09 -26.58 8.51
CA GLY A 92 1.24 -26.71 7.07
C GLY A 92 2.07 -27.92 6.64
N THR A 93 2.43 -28.79 7.55
CA THR A 93 3.26 -29.98 7.31
C THR A 93 2.69 -31.22 7.99
N LYS A 94 2.78 -32.38 7.32
CA LYS A 94 2.46 -33.69 7.90
C LYS A 94 3.63 -34.31 8.66
N ASP A 95 4.86 -34.00 8.24
CA ASP A 95 6.12 -34.45 8.82
C ASP A 95 7.24 -33.52 8.31
N TYR A 96 7.56 -32.51 9.10
CA TYR A 96 8.53 -31.48 8.67
C TYR A 96 9.92 -32.03 8.35
N ALA A 97 10.39 -33.06 9.05
CA ALA A 97 11.72 -33.62 8.77
C ALA A 97 11.78 -34.25 7.35
N LYS A 98 10.72 -34.96 6.96
CA LYS A 98 10.62 -35.54 5.62
C LYS A 98 10.37 -34.48 4.55
N GLU A 99 9.51 -33.51 4.87
CA GLU A 99 9.26 -32.40 3.96
C GLU A 99 10.54 -31.61 3.68
N LYS A 100 11.28 -31.25 4.73
CA LYS A 100 12.54 -30.53 4.57
C LYS A 100 13.52 -31.29 3.66
N ALA A 101 13.68 -32.60 3.87
CA ALA A 101 14.56 -33.41 3.03
C ALA A 101 14.08 -33.46 1.57
N ALA A 102 12.77 -33.40 1.32
CA ALA A 102 12.21 -33.35 -0.03
C ALA A 102 12.37 -31.95 -0.64
N MET A 103 12.13 -30.88 0.14
CA MET A 103 12.36 -29.49 -0.27
C MET A 103 13.84 -29.22 -0.64
N ASP A 104 14.78 -29.77 0.11
CA ASP A 104 16.22 -29.63 -0.21
C ASP A 104 16.54 -30.21 -1.61
N LYS A 105 15.95 -31.37 -1.95
CA LYS A 105 16.07 -31.97 -3.30
C LYS A 105 15.37 -31.16 -4.39
N GLU A 106 14.22 -30.59 -4.07
CA GLU A 106 13.51 -29.68 -4.98
C GLU A 106 14.36 -28.43 -5.28
N ASP A 107 15.02 -27.86 -4.27
CA ASP A 107 15.94 -26.72 -4.43
C ASP A 107 17.15 -27.11 -5.30
N GLU A 108 17.76 -28.28 -5.06
CA GLU A 108 18.87 -28.78 -5.90
C GLU A 108 18.45 -28.93 -7.37
N ALA A 109 17.30 -29.53 -7.62
CA ALA A 109 16.76 -29.71 -8.97
C ALA A 109 16.44 -28.37 -9.64
N TYR A 110 15.85 -27.43 -8.90
CA TYR A 110 15.58 -26.08 -9.38
C TYR A 110 16.84 -25.32 -9.72
N LEU A 111 17.86 -25.35 -8.86
CA LEU A 111 19.13 -24.69 -9.10
C LEU A 111 19.85 -25.24 -10.35
N ALA A 112 19.79 -26.55 -10.58
CA ALA A 112 20.33 -27.16 -11.79
C ALA A 112 19.58 -26.67 -13.05
N LEU A 113 18.25 -26.63 -12.99
CA LEU A 113 17.40 -26.11 -14.07
C LEU A 113 17.69 -24.63 -14.34
N ARG A 114 17.73 -23.81 -13.28
CA ARG A 114 18.03 -22.39 -13.36
C ARG A 114 19.41 -22.14 -13.98
N ALA A 115 20.44 -22.88 -13.55
CA ALA A 115 21.80 -22.72 -14.07
C ALA A 115 21.87 -23.00 -15.59
N GLU A 116 21.19 -24.03 -16.08
CA GLU A 116 21.10 -24.30 -17.52
C GLU A 116 20.33 -23.21 -18.26
N ARG A 117 19.19 -22.76 -17.70
CA ARG A 117 18.32 -21.73 -18.30
C ARG A 117 19.04 -20.40 -18.50
N ILE A 118 19.88 -19.97 -17.55
CA ILE A 118 20.62 -18.71 -17.62
C ILE A 118 22.00 -18.84 -18.27
N SER A 119 22.38 -20.04 -18.74
CA SER A 119 23.65 -20.24 -19.44
C SER A 119 23.68 -19.49 -20.77
N GLN A 120 24.87 -19.18 -21.30
CA GLN A 120 24.99 -18.48 -22.58
C GLN A 120 24.42 -19.25 -23.77
N ASN A 121 24.46 -20.60 -23.71
CA ASN A 121 23.93 -21.47 -24.75
C ASN A 121 23.09 -22.59 -24.10
N PRO A 122 21.84 -22.35 -23.68
CA PRO A 122 20.99 -23.36 -23.08
C PRO A 122 20.73 -24.53 -24.03
N ASN A 123 20.93 -25.76 -23.55
CA ASN A 123 20.63 -26.94 -24.33
C ASN A 123 19.15 -27.34 -24.16
N PRO A 124 18.31 -27.32 -25.22
CA PRO A 124 16.87 -27.59 -25.10
C PRO A 124 16.54 -29.00 -24.57
N GLU A 125 17.31 -30.04 -24.97
CA GLU A 125 17.08 -31.40 -24.50
C GLU A 125 17.45 -31.56 -23.01
N LYS A 126 18.55 -30.93 -22.58
CA LYS A 126 18.93 -30.91 -21.17
C LYS A 126 17.94 -30.12 -20.33
N LEU A 127 17.39 -29.01 -20.83
CA LEU A 127 16.33 -28.25 -20.14
C LEU A 127 15.10 -29.13 -19.89
N LYS A 128 14.61 -29.87 -20.88
CA LYS A 128 13.47 -30.82 -20.71
C LYS A 128 13.72 -31.85 -19.61
N VAL A 129 14.95 -32.41 -19.57
CA VAL A 129 15.30 -33.38 -18.52
C VAL A 129 15.34 -32.71 -17.13
N LEU A 130 15.90 -31.51 -17.03
CA LEU A 130 15.97 -30.79 -15.76
C LEU A 130 14.59 -30.30 -15.29
N GLU A 131 13.73 -29.87 -16.20
CA GLU A 131 12.33 -29.53 -15.89
C GLU A 131 11.56 -30.75 -15.34
N GLU A 132 11.72 -31.92 -15.96
CA GLU A 132 11.10 -33.14 -15.48
C GLU A 132 11.63 -33.58 -14.11
N ASN A 133 12.95 -33.42 -13.86
CA ASN A 133 13.54 -33.73 -12.56
C ASN A 133 13.02 -32.74 -11.48
N PHE A 134 12.92 -31.47 -11.78
CA PHE A 134 12.38 -30.47 -10.86
C PHE A 134 10.89 -30.75 -10.57
N ARG A 135 10.08 -31.05 -11.59
CA ARG A 135 8.66 -31.40 -11.41
C ARG A 135 8.49 -32.62 -10.47
N LYS A 136 9.28 -33.68 -10.66
CA LYS A 136 9.25 -34.88 -9.79
C LYS A 136 9.66 -34.57 -8.35
N ALA A 137 10.67 -33.74 -8.16
CA ALA A 137 11.10 -33.32 -6.83
C ALA A 137 10.01 -32.49 -6.10
N GLY A 138 9.33 -31.59 -6.82
CA GLY A 138 8.19 -30.85 -6.29
C GLY A 138 7.01 -31.73 -5.91
N GLU A 139 6.68 -32.71 -6.74
CA GLU A 139 5.64 -33.71 -6.42
C GLU A 139 5.98 -34.53 -5.17
N GLU A 140 7.25 -34.82 -4.94
CA GLU A 140 7.70 -35.52 -3.73
C GLU A 140 7.57 -34.65 -2.49
N ALA A 141 7.99 -33.34 -2.58
CA ALA A 141 7.83 -32.37 -1.50
C ALA A 141 6.35 -32.17 -1.14
N GLN A 142 5.47 -32.06 -2.13
CA GLN A 142 4.04 -31.83 -1.95
C GLN A 142 3.33 -32.95 -1.14
N LYS A 143 3.85 -34.18 -1.10
CA LYS A 143 3.25 -35.26 -0.32
C LYS A 143 3.23 -35.00 1.18
N TRP A 144 4.19 -34.18 1.66
CA TRP A 144 4.37 -33.86 3.07
C TRP A 144 3.67 -32.58 3.51
N VAL A 145 3.19 -31.78 2.57
CA VAL A 145 2.49 -30.51 2.85
C VAL A 145 1.04 -30.77 3.27
N GLU A 146 0.57 -30.03 4.27
CA GLU A 146 -0.85 -29.87 4.62
C GLU A 146 -1.33 -28.48 4.16
N THR A 147 -1.74 -28.41 2.89
CA THR A 147 -2.07 -27.14 2.22
C THR A 147 -3.19 -26.40 2.93
N GLY A 148 -2.96 -25.09 3.20
CA GLY A 148 -3.93 -24.14 3.75
C GLY A 148 -4.28 -24.43 5.22
N GLU A 149 -3.43 -25.13 5.98
CA GLU A 149 -3.71 -25.43 7.39
C GLU A 149 -3.75 -24.15 8.24
N TYR A 150 -2.88 -23.18 7.98
CA TYR A 150 -2.84 -21.90 8.69
C TYR A 150 -4.18 -21.15 8.56
N ASP A 151 -4.70 -21.03 7.35
CA ASP A 151 -5.98 -20.37 7.09
C ASP A 151 -7.15 -21.14 7.71
N LYS A 152 -7.15 -22.49 7.60
CA LYS A 152 -8.17 -23.34 8.24
C LYS A 152 -8.21 -23.18 9.76
N ILE A 153 -7.05 -23.00 10.41
CA ILE A 153 -6.99 -22.70 11.85
C ILE A 153 -7.68 -21.37 12.12
N LEU A 154 -7.31 -20.31 11.42
CA LEU A 154 -7.90 -18.99 11.61
C LEU A 154 -9.39 -18.95 11.32
N GLU A 155 -9.86 -19.59 10.24
CA GLU A 155 -11.28 -19.67 9.87
C GLU A 155 -12.08 -20.40 10.95
N ARG A 156 -11.59 -21.56 11.43
CA ARG A 156 -12.23 -22.33 12.49
C ARG A 156 -12.34 -21.53 13.80
N GLU A 157 -11.37 -20.69 14.08
CA GLU A 157 -11.35 -19.84 15.29
C GLU A 157 -12.09 -18.51 15.09
N GLY A 158 -12.75 -18.33 13.93
CA GLY A 158 -13.67 -17.22 13.67
C GLY A 158 -12.99 -15.94 13.16
N ALA A 159 -11.81 -16.04 12.58
CA ALA A 159 -11.16 -14.90 11.93
C ALA A 159 -12.03 -14.36 10.77
N GLN A 160 -12.12 -13.05 10.72
CA GLN A 160 -12.83 -12.32 9.68
C GLN A 160 -11.89 -11.32 9.03
N GLN A 161 -12.12 -11.00 7.75
CA GLN A 161 -11.32 -10.04 7.00
C GLN A 161 -9.82 -10.42 6.97
N LEU A 162 -9.51 -11.73 7.02
CA LEU A 162 -8.14 -12.24 6.86
C LEU A 162 -7.61 -11.82 5.50
N ASN A 163 -6.54 -11.01 5.52
CA ASN A 163 -5.89 -10.54 4.31
C ASN A 163 -4.49 -9.99 4.62
N ALA A 164 -3.74 -9.70 3.56
CA ALA A 164 -2.52 -8.94 3.58
C ALA A 164 -2.43 -8.05 2.34
N PHE A 165 -1.51 -7.13 2.34
CA PHE A 165 -1.11 -6.41 1.12
C PHE A 165 0.34 -5.97 1.22
N THR A 166 0.98 -5.90 0.07
CA THR A 166 2.32 -5.34 -0.10
C THR A 166 2.24 -4.07 -0.95
N ALA A 167 2.89 -3.02 -0.49
CA ALA A 167 3.04 -1.77 -1.21
C ALA A 167 4.53 -1.43 -1.37
N PHE A 168 4.84 -0.29 -1.93
CA PHE A 168 6.24 0.15 -2.08
C PHE A 168 6.98 0.24 -0.74
N ASP A 169 6.30 0.68 0.33
CA ASP A 169 6.94 1.00 1.61
C ASP A 169 6.70 -0.03 2.71
N GLN A 170 5.77 -0.96 2.53
CA GLN A 170 5.28 -1.85 3.58
C GLN A 170 4.69 -3.15 3.10
N THR A 171 4.66 -4.13 4.01
CA THR A 171 3.81 -5.32 3.93
C THR A 171 2.99 -5.40 5.20
N VAL A 172 1.67 -5.55 5.07
CA VAL A 172 0.74 -5.49 6.21
C VAL A 172 -0.12 -6.74 6.25
N TYR A 173 -0.18 -7.39 7.39
CA TYR A 173 -0.99 -8.58 7.67
C TYR A 173 -2.06 -8.24 8.67
N PHE A 174 -3.30 -8.64 8.44
CA PHE A 174 -4.39 -8.25 9.31
C PHE A 174 -5.58 -9.20 9.26
N TYR A 175 -6.27 -9.27 10.39
CA TYR A 175 -7.58 -9.91 10.53
C TYR A 175 -8.27 -9.47 11.81
N SER A 176 -9.56 -9.76 11.93
CA SER A 176 -10.37 -9.45 13.10
C SER A 176 -10.89 -10.75 13.73
N MET A 177 -10.91 -10.80 15.07
CA MET A 177 -11.42 -11.95 15.83
C MET A 177 -12.18 -11.44 17.08
N THR A 178 -12.86 -12.35 17.77
CA THR A 178 -13.34 -12.06 19.13
C THR A 178 -12.16 -11.76 20.06
N SER A 179 -12.33 -10.79 20.97
CA SER A 179 -11.24 -10.25 21.81
C SER A 179 -10.57 -11.29 22.71
N ASN A 180 -11.28 -12.36 23.08
CA ASN A 180 -10.73 -13.49 23.85
C ASN A 180 -9.71 -14.35 23.07
N LYS A 181 -9.49 -14.08 21.77
CA LYS A 181 -8.52 -14.77 20.92
C LYS A 181 -7.16 -14.10 20.85
N LEU A 182 -6.91 -13.06 21.67
CA LEU A 182 -5.63 -12.33 21.70
C LEU A 182 -4.43 -13.26 21.88
N GLU A 183 -4.51 -14.24 22.78
CA GLU A 183 -3.39 -15.16 23.02
C GLU A 183 -3.15 -16.09 21.82
N LEU A 184 -4.21 -16.57 21.17
CA LEU A 184 -4.12 -17.36 19.94
C LEU A 184 -3.46 -16.54 18.82
N TRP A 185 -3.93 -15.30 18.61
CA TRP A 185 -3.32 -14.39 17.63
C TRP A 185 -1.83 -14.21 17.91
N ALA A 186 -1.46 -13.89 19.14
CA ALA A 186 -0.06 -13.66 19.50
C ALA A 186 0.80 -14.92 19.32
N ALA A 187 0.25 -16.11 19.57
CA ALA A 187 0.94 -17.39 19.38
C ALA A 187 1.18 -17.66 17.88
N LEU A 188 0.15 -17.54 17.02
CA LEU A 188 0.25 -17.78 15.58
C LEU A 188 1.18 -16.77 14.91
N GLU A 189 1.04 -15.47 15.25
CA GLU A 189 1.89 -14.43 14.68
C GLU A 189 3.36 -14.61 15.09
N SER A 190 3.61 -14.97 16.36
CA SER A 190 4.98 -15.22 16.80
C SER A 190 5.60 -16.42 16.09
N ASP A 191 4.84 -17.50 15.91
CA ASP A 191 5.34 -18.72 15.29
C ASP A 191 5.74 -18.50 13.83
N ARG A 192 4.89 -17.86 13.03
CA ARG A 192 5.19 -17.59 11.62
C ARG A 192 6.39 -16.65 11.39
N PHE A 193 6.75 -15.80 12.39
CA PHE A 193 7.94 -14.96 12.34
C PHE A 193 9.17 -15.54 13.04
N ILE A 194 9.02 -16.63 13.78
CA ILE A 194 10.13 -17.36 14.40
C ILE A 194 10.55 -18.55 13.54
N ASN A 195 9.58 -19.35 13.09
CA ASN A 195 9.77 -20.64 12.43
C ASN A 195 9.16 -20.70 11.02
N PRO A 196 9.34 -19.70 10.14
CA PRO A 196 8.73 -19.74 8.84
C PRO A 196 9.26 -20.91 8.00
N VAL A 197 8.39 -21.63 7.37
CA VAL A 197 8.72 -22.59 6.35
C VAL A 197 8.05 -22.16 5.05
N LEU A 198 8.84 -22.05 4.00
CA LEU A 198 8.34 -21.63 2.70
C LEU A 198 7.77 -22.86 1.96
N HIS A 199 6.69 -23.45 2.54
CA HIS A 199 5.97 -24.56 1.94
C HIS A 199 5.47 -24.19 0.54
N GLU A 200 5.54 -25.12 -0.41
CA GLU A 200 5.04 -24.89 -1.77
C GLU A 200 5.65 -23.66 -2.47
N PHE A 201 6.88 -23.24 -2.12
CA PHE A 201 7.48 -21.98 -2.60
C PHE A 201 7.44 -21.84 -4.12
N TYR A 202 7.87 -22.85 -4.87
CA TYR A 202 7.92 -22.74 -6.33
C TYR A 202 6.54 -22.77 -6.97
N LYS A 203 5.59 -23.45 -6.36
CA LYS A 203 4.18 -23.43 -6.80
C LYS A 203 3.57 -22.03 -6.57
N GLU A 204 3.83 -21.42 -5.41
CA GLU A 204 3.36 -20.06 -5.12
C GLU A 204 4.01 -19.01 -6.02
N LYS A 205 5.27 -19.21 -6.33
CA LYS A 205 5.97 -18.38 -7.33
C LYS A 205 5.26 -18.45 -8.71
N ASP A 206 4.79 -19.62 -9.13
CA ASP A 206 4.03 -19.76 -10.38
C ASP A 206 2.67 -19.03 -10.31
N VAL A 207 2.00 -19.00 -9.14
CA VAL A 207 0.78 -18.21 -8.91
C VAL A 207 1.07 -16.72 -9.10
N ILE A 208 2.14 -16.19 -8.49
CA ILE A 208 2.53 -14.78 -8.62
C ILE A 208 2.92 -14.43 -10.07
N MET A 209 3.58 -15.36 -10.77
CA MET A 209 3.87 -15.18 -12.19
C MET A 209 2.58 -15.12 -13.03
N GLU A 210 1.54 -15.84 -12.64
CA GLU A 210 0.22 -15.75 -13.30
C GLU A 210 -0.48 -14.43 -12.97
N GLU A 211 -0.42 -13.94 -11.72
CA GLU A 211 -0.88 -12.60 -11.37
C GLU A 211 -0.18 -11.52 -12.20
N LYS A 212 1.14 -11.62 -12.36
CA LYS A 212 1.88 -10.72 -13.23
C LYS A 212 1.37 -10.76 -14.67
N ARG A 213 1.12 -11.95 -15.24
CA ARG A 213 0.55 -12.09 -16.58
C ARG A 213 -0.85 -11.48 -16.69
N MET A 214 -1.68 -11.63 -15.65
CA MET A 214 -2.99 -10.99 -15.58
C MET A 214 -2.86 -9.46 -15.57
N GLY A 215 -1.93 -8.90 -14.78
CA GLY A 215 -1.60 -7.48 -14.79
C GLY A 215 -1.13 -7.01 -16.17
N ASP A 216 -0.22 -7.76 -16.81
CA ASP A 216 0.32 -7.47 -18.15
C ASP A 216 -0.74 -7.59 -19.28
N SER A 217 -1.81 -8.34 -19.05
CA SER A 217 -2.94 -8.40 -19.99
C SER A 217 -3.78 -7.12 -20.00
N SER A 218 -3.72 -6.31 -18.92
CA SER A 218 -4.39 -5.03 -18.83
C SER A 218 -3.58 -3.93 -19.49
N PRO A 219 -4.14 -3.15 -20.44
CA PRO A 219 -3.46 -2.00 -21.03
C PRO A 219 -2.98 -0.98 -19.97
N ILE A 220 -3.81 -0.71 -18.98
CA ILE A 220 -3.47 0.20 -17.86
C ILE A 220 -2.35 -0.39 -17.00
N GLY A 221 -2.35 -1.69 -16.75
CA GLY A 221 -1.27 -2.38 -16.03
C GLY A 221 0.07 -2.20 -16.73
N ARG A 222 0.14 -2.47 -18.06
CA ARG A 222 1.35 -2.25 -18.86
C ARG A 222 1.79 -0.79 -18.86
N LEU A 223 0.84 0.15 -18.96
CA LEU A 223 1.16 1.57 -18.90
C LEU A 223 1.86 1.96 -17.60
N PHE A 224 1.41 1.45 -16.45
CA PHE A 224 2.04 1.76 -15.16
C PHE A 224 3.36 1.03 -14.98
N ASP A 225 3.54 -0.18 -15.50
CA ASP A 225 4.83 -0.87 -15.53
C ASP A 225 5.92 -0.06 -16.27
N ASP A 226 5.54 0.71 -17.29
CA ASP A 226 6.43 1.58 -18.03
C ASP A 226 6.51 3.00 -17.44
N PHE A 227 5.43 3.48 -16.82
CA PHE A 227 5.37 4.83 -16.23
C PHE A 227 6.33 5.00 -15.05
N PHE A 228 6.41 4.01 -14.15
CA PHE A 228 7.28 4.13 -12.99
C PHE A 228 8.77 4.19 -13.36
N PRO A 229 9.32 3.31 -14.22
CA PRO A 229 10.71 3.43 -14.70
C PRO A 229 10.98 4.73 -15.47
N LEU A 230 9.97 5.26 -16.17
CA LEU A 230 10.06 6.55 -16.82
C LEU A 230 10.13 7.69 -15.80
N ALA A 231 9.28 7.67 -14.78
CA ALA A 231 9.23 8.69 -13.74
C ALA A 231 10.48 8.68 -12.87
N TYR A 232 10.88 7.51 -12.37
CA TYR A 232 12.04 7.36 -11.48
C TYR A 232 13.26 6.80 -12.22
N LYS A 233 14.38 7.50 -12.12
CA LYS A 233 15.62 7.09 -12.77
C LYS A 233 16.43 6.08 -11.94
N ALA A 234 16.46 6.28 -10.63
CA ALA A 234 17.32 5.55 -9.71
C ALA A 234 16.60 4.97 -8.50
N HIS A 235 15.64 5.69 -7.92
CA HIS A 235 14.91 5.24 -6.74
C HIS A 235 14.07 3.99 -7.05
N MET A 236 13.95 3.08 -6.08
CA MET A 236 13.26 1.79 -6.28
C MET A 236 11.74 1.90 -6.46
N TYR A 237 11.14 3.07 -6.28
CA TYR A 237 9.77 3.33 -6.76
C TYR A 237 9.60 3.20 -8.29
N ARG A 238 10.71 2.99 -9.00
CA ARG A 238 10.69 2.65 -10.42
C ARG A 238 10.20 1.23 -10.73
N SER A 239 10.25 0.32 -9.77
CA SER A 239 9.90 -1.10 -9.96
C SER A 239 8.56 -1.38 -9.29
N TYR A 240 7.58 -1.86 -10.06
CA TYR A 240 6.28 -2.22 -9.50
C TYR A 240 6.40 -3.40 -8.54
N VAL A 241 5.59 -3.42 -7.49
CA VAL A 241 5.73 -4.30 -6.32
C VAL A 241 5.67 -5.79 -6.67
N ILE A 242 4.89 -6.16 -7.70
CA ILE A 242 4.81 -7.57 -8.13
C ILE A 242 6.13 -8.10 -8.69
N GLY A 243 7.03 -7.22 -9.11
CA GLY A 243 8.33 -7.57 -9.66
C GLY A 243 8.34 -7.84 -11.16
N ASN A 244 9.55 -8.05 -11.70
CA ASN A 244 9.78 -8.39 -13.09
C ASN A 244 9.62 -9.89 -13.31
N MET A 245 9.04 -10.30 -14.45
CA MET A 245 8.82 -11.71 -14.78
C MET A 245 10.10 -12.56 -14.73
N GLU A 246 11.22 -12.02 -15.20
CA GLU A 246 12.49 -12.77 -15.20
C GLU A 246 13.08 -12.89 -13.80
N ASP A 247 12.92 -11.88 -12.95
CA ASP A 247 13.32 -11.95 -11.54
C ASP A 247 12.49 -13.00 -10.80
N LEU A 248 11.17 -12.99 -10.98
CA LEU A 248 10.26 -13.99 -10.42
C LEU A 248 10.63 -15.39 -10.89
N ARG A 249 10.83 -15.57 -12.21
CA ARG A 249 11.20 -16.88 -12.79
C ARG A 249 12.48 -17.43 -12.21
N ASN A 250 13.45 -16.58 -11.90
CA ASN A 250 14.78 -16.99 -11.42
C ASN A 250 14.94 -16.93 -9.89
N MET A 251 13.91 -16.49 -9.17
CA MET A 251 13.92 -16.41 -7.70
C MET A 251 14.05 -17.80 -7.06
N THR A 252 14.88 -17.89 -6.01
CA THR A 252 15.10 -19.12 -5.25
C THR A 252 14.50 -19.01 -3.84
N ARG A 253 14.17 -20.16 -3.25
CA ARG A 253 13.71 -20.23 -1.84
C ARG A 253 14.77 -19.66 -0.88
N GLU A 254 16.05 -19.86 -1.17
CA GLU A 254 17.14 -19.31 -0.38
C GLU A 254 17.13 -17.76 -0.39
N GLN A 255 16.92 -17.14 -1.56
CA GLN A 255 16.81 -15.68 -1.67
C GLN A 255 15.63 -15.15 -0.87
N ALA A 256 14.47 -15.79 -0.95
CA ALA A 256 13.27 -15.42 -0.18
C ALA A 256 13.52 -15.57 1.33
N MET A 257 14.17 -16.66 1.76
CA MET A 257 14.52 -16.85 3.17
C MET A 257 15.55 -15.84 3.67
N ALA A 258 16.53 -15.45 2.83
CA ALA A 258 17.50 -14.40 3.15
C ALA A 258 16.81 -13.02 3.30
N TRP A 259 15.85 -12.73 2.42
CA TRP A 259 15.00 -11.56 2.52
C TRP A 259 14.23 -11.53 3.84
N PHE A 260 13.56 -12.62 4.19
CA PHE A 260 12.86 -12.75 5.46
C PHE A 260 13.76 -12.46 6.64
N LYS A 261 14.90 -13.17 6.75
CA LYS A 261 15.83 -12.99 7.88
C LYS A 261 16.33 -11.56 8.02
N LYS A 262 16.43 -10.82 6.92
CA LYS A 262 16.87 -9.42 6.92
C LYS A 262 15.79 -8.46 7.39
N TYR A 263 14.55 -8.64 6.94
CA TYR A 263 13.51 -7.63 7.08
C TYR A 263 12.44 -7.96 8.13
N TYR A 264 12.17 -9.25 8.39
CA TYR A 264 11.11 -9.67 9.31
C TYR A 264 11.66 -9.95 10.71
N CYS A 265 12.29 -8.95 11.30
CA CYS A 265 12.80 -8.98 12.67
C CYS A 265 12.01 -8.01 13.55
N ALA A 266 11.98 -8.27 14.88
CA ALA A 266 11.15 -7.52 15.81
C ALA A 266 11.31 -6.00 15.73
N LYS A 267 12.55 -5.50 15.54
CA LYS A 267 12.84 -4.06 15.42
C LYS A 267 12.31 -3.42 14.15
N ASN A 268 11.86 -4.20 13.19
CA ASN A 268 11.29 -3.74 11.92
C ASN A 268 9.78 -4.01 11.81
N LEU A 269 9.17 -4.57 12.85
CA LEU A 269 7.75 -4.87 12.95
C LEU A 269 7.04 -3.94 13.93
N THR A 270 5.78 -3.63 13.63
CA THR A 270 4.86 -2.94 14.54
C THR A 270 3.57 -3.72 14.64
N ALA A 271 3.16 -4.06 15.85
CA ALA A 271 1.88 -4.70 16.12
C ALA A 271 0.86 -3.64 16.55
N VAL A 272 -0.32 -3.64 15.94
CA VAL A 272 -1.40 -2.72 16.30
C VAL A 272 -2.68 -3.50 16.57
N ILE A 273 -3.32 -3.22 17.70
CA ILE A 273 -4.54 -3.87 18.14
C ILE A 273 -5.58 -2.79 18.43
N VAL A 274 -6.74 -2.89 17.82
CA VAL A 274 -7.87 -1.99 18.07
C VAL A 274 -9.11 -2.82 18.36
N GLY A 275 -9.71 -2.62 19.52
CA GLY A 275 -10.92 -3.34 19.94
C GLY A 275 -11.02 -3.54 21.45
N ASP A 276 -11.82 -4.51 21.87
CA ASP A 276 -12.06 -4.81 23.29
C ASP A 276 -10.88 -5.59 23.92
N VAL A 277 -9.74 -4.93 23.99
CA VAL A 277 -8.50 -5.47 24.59
C VAL A 277 -7.95 -4.46 25.60
N ASP A 278 -7.89 -4.88 26.86
CA ASP A 278 -7.25 -4.08 27.91
C ASP A 278 -5.72 -4.11 27.75
N PRO A 279 -5.07 -2.95 27.54
CA PRO A 279 -3.63 -2.89 27.35
C PRO A 279 -2.81 -3.48 28.50
N GLN A 280 -3.27 -3.31 29.75
CA GLN A 280 -2.53 -3.81 30.92
C GLN A 280 -2.52 -5.35 30.98
N ALA A 281 -3.65 -5.97 30.63
CA ALA A 281 -3.74 -7.43 30.54
C ALA A 281 -3.04 -7.98 29.29
N ALA A 282 -3.07 -7.23 28.19
CA ALA A 282 -2.51 -7.67 26.91
C ALA A 282 -0.98 -7.65 26.86
N PHE A 283 -0.33 -6.61 27.37
CA PHE A 283 1.13 -6.48 27.26
C PHE A 283 1.93 -7.68 27.80
N PRO A 284 1.58 -8.31 28.94
CA PRO A 284 2.26 -9.52 29.39
C PRO A 284 2.10 -10.70 28.42
N ILE A 285 0.91 -10.86 27.82
CA ILE A 285 0.65 -11.92 26.82
C ILE A 285 1.49 -11.67 25.57
N LEU A 286 1.50 -10.44 25.08
CA LEU A 286 2.27 -10.06 23.88
C LEU A 286 3.78 -10.20 24.13
N GLU A 287 4.28 -9.86 25.31
CA GLU A 287 5.68 -10.09 25.68
C GLU A 287 6.02 -11.59 25.68
N LYS A 288 5.12 -12.44 26.21
CA LYS A 288 5.31 -13.90 26.26
C LYS A 288 5.48 -14.51 24.85
N TYR A 289 4.73 -14.05 23.87
CA TYR A 289 4.71 -14.60 22.52
C TYR A 289 5.54 -13.77 21.54
N LEU A 290 5.14 -12.54 21.25
CA LEU A 290 5.81 -11.67 20.27
C LEU A 290 7.21 -11.25 20.74
N GLY A 291 7.46 -11.17 22.05
CA GLY A 291 8.80 -10.92 22.62
C GLY A 291 9.84 -11.98 22.28
N ARG A 292 9.41 -13.16 21.79
CA ARG A 292 10.29 -14.26 21.32
C ARG A 292 10.79 -14.06 19.89
N ILE A 293 10.13 -13.22 19.09
CA ILE A 293 10.57 -12.93 17.71
C ILE A 293 12.01 -12.39 17.78
N PRO A 294 12.92 -12.90 16.95
CA PRO A 294 14.32 -12.42 16.94
C PRO A 294 14.40 -10.90 16.81
N ALA A 295 15.14 -10.25 17.74
CA ALA A 295 15.29 -8.80 17.75
C ALA A 295 15.83 -8.26 16.42
N GLY A 296 16.80 -8.95 15.86
CA GLY A 296 17.44 -8.58 14.60
C GLY A 296 18.16 -7.23 14.65
N VAL A 297 18.60 -6.80 13.49
CA VAL A 297 19.14 -5.46 13.26
C VAL A 297 18.11 -4.71 12.40
N LYS A 298 17.69 -3.52 12.85
CA LYS A 298 16.79 -2.71 12.04
C LYS A 298 17.44 -2.45 10.68
N PRO A 299 16.80 -2.81 9.56
CA PRO A 299 17.38 -2.60 8.23
C PRO A 299 17.66 -1.12 7.97
N GLU A 300 18.77 -0.88 7.26
CA GLU A 300 19.07 0.47 6.79
C GLU A 300 18.00 0.93 5.76
N PRO A 301 17.59 2.18 5.81
CA PRO A 301 16.67 2.72 4.81
C PRO A 301 17.33 2.78 3.43
N PRO A 302 16.58 2.72 2.33
CA PRO A 302 17.08 3.04 1.02
C PRO A 302 17.76 4.41 0.99
N ILE A 303 18.99 4.46 0.50
CA ILE A 303 19.80 5.70 0.42
C ILE A 303 19.76 6.34 -0.97
N THR A 304 19.25 5.61 -1.96
CA THR A 304 19.19 6.08 -3.34
C THR A 304 18.15 7.18 -3.47
N VAL A 305 18.56 8.33 -3.92
CA VAL A 305 17.72 9.48 -4.21
C VAL A 305 17.64 9.69 -5.71
N ASP A 306 16.45 9.93 -6.23
CA ASP A 306 16.29 10.26 -7.64
C ASP A 306 16.93 11.62 -7.96
N PRO A 307 17.71 11.73 -9.04
CA PRO A 307 18.26 13.01 -9.44
C PRO A 307 17.14 13.95 -9.90
N PRO A 308 17.29 15.27 -9.71
CA PRO A 308 16.29 16.24 -10.19
C PRO A 308 15.99 16.07 -11.66
N GLN A 309 14.71 16.04 -12.02
CA GLN A 309 14.27 15.93 -13.41
C GLN A 309 14.58 17.24 -14.15
N ARG A 310 15.22 17.14 -15.34
CA ARG A 310 15.67 18.30 -16.10
C ARG A 310 14.77 18.70 -17.29
N GLY A 311 13.79 17.86 -17.58
CA GLY A 311 12.86 18.06 -18.68
C GLY A 311 11.66 17.15 -18.57
N GLU A 312 10.61 17.44 -19.33
CA GLU A 312 9.45 16.54 -19.45
C GLU A 312 9.86 15.17 -19.95
N LYS A 313 9.31 14.13 -19.33
CA LYS A 313 9.40 12.75 -19.80
C LYS A 313 8.04 12.34 -20.35
N ARG A 314 8.04 11.61 -21.47
CA ARG A 314 6.80 11.24 -22.15
C ARG A 314 6.93 9.86 -22.79
N MET A 315 5.86 9.09 -22.69
CA MET A 315 5.67 7.87 -23.47
C MET A 315 4.24 7.80 -24.02
N ILE A 316 4.10 7.15 -25.14
CA ILE A 316 2.83 6.84 -25.78
C ILE A 316 2.84 5.35 -26.08
N MET A 317 1.84 4.64 -25.60
CA MET A 317 1.60 3.24 -25.89
C MET A 317 0.40 3.15 -26.82
N GLU A 318 0.56 2.48 -27.95
CA GLU A 318 -0.53 2.17 -28.89
C GLU A 318 -1.20 0.86 -28.48
N ASP A 319 -2.52 0.87 -28.30
CA ASP A 319 -3.29 -0.32 -27.90
C ASP A 319 -4.70 -0.28 -28.46
N ALA A 320 -5.35 -1.44 -28.62
CA ALA A 320 -6.73 -1.53 -29.09
C ALA A 320 -7.77 -1.11 -28.04
N SER A 321 -7.33 -0.71 -26.84
CA SER A 321 -8.19 -0.28 -25.74
C SER A 321 -8.61 1.18 -25.86
N GLN A 322 -9.46 1.63 -24.91
CA GLN A 322 -9.84 3.05 -24.84
C GLN A 322 -8.65 3.93 -24.46
N PRO A 323 -8.65 5.21 -24.89
CA PRO A 323 -7.58 6.13 -24.54
C PRO A 323 -7.52 6.38 -23.05
N PHE A 324 -6.30 6.59 -22.58
CA PHE A 324 -6.02 6.85 -21.17
C PHE A 324 -4.80 7.77 -21.03
N ILE A 325 -4.81 8.67 -20.06
CA ILE A 325 -3.67 9.54 -19.78
C ILE A 325 -3.40 9.60 -18.29
N THR A 326 -2.12 9.48 -17.92
CA THR A 326 -1.61 9.76 -16.59
C THR A 326 -0.51 10.82 -16.66
N ILE A 327 -0.57 11.80 -15.75
CA ILE A 327 0.39 12.89 -15.64
C ILE A 327 0.89 12.94 -14.21
N GLY A 328 2.16 12.64 -14.00
CA GLY A 328 2.83 12.65 -12.71
C GLY A 328 3.73 13.87 -12.53
N PHE A 329 3.80 14.38 -11.32
CA PHE A 329 4.71 15.45 -10.89
C PHE A 329 5.43 15.01 -9.61
N HIS A 330 6.76 15.05 -9.58
CA HIS A 330 7.50 14.73 -8.37
C HIS A 330 7.14 15.69 -7.24
N ARG A 331 7.02 15.12 -6.05
CA ARG A 331 6.76 15.84 -4.80
C ARG A 331 7.62 15.27 -3.67
N PRO A 332 7.86 16.03 -2.59
CA PRO A 332 8.48 15.50 -1.37
C PRO A 332 7.67 14.35 -0.74
N ALA A 333 8.30 13.62 0.19
CA ALA A 333 7.66 12.59 1.00
C ALA A 333 6.50 13.15 1.85
N VAL A 334 5.63 12.27 2.38
CA VAL A 334 4.48 12.68 3.23
C VAL A 334 4.89 13.25 4.60
N THR A 335 6.16 13.16 4.96
CA THR A 335 6.71 13.84 6.15
C THR A 335 7.08 15.30 5.90
N ASP A 336 6.98 15.77 4.65
CA ASP A 336 7.21 17.19 4.33
C ASP A 336 6.14 18.09 4.95
N LYS A 337 6.53 19.32 5.27
CA LYS A 337 5.65 20.34 5.87
C LYS A 337 4.42 20.68 5.02
N ASP A 338 4.55 20.56 3.70
CA ASP A 338 3.50 20.88 2.73
C ASP A 338 2.62 19.68 2.36
N ASP A 339 2.74 18.50 3.04
CA ASP A 339 1.94 17.29 2.73
C ASP A 339 0.42 17.57 2.72
N ALA A 340 -0.08 18.30 3.71
CA ALA A 340 -1.48 18.71 3.75
C ALA A 340 -1.88 19.63 2.58
N VAL A 341 -0.94 20.43 2.07
CA VAL A 341 -1.19 21.32 0.92
C VAL A 341 -1.33 20.49 -0.36
N TYR A 342 -0.47 19.47 -0.59
CA TYR A 342 -0.62 18.55 -1.71
C TYR A 342 -1.97 17.82 -1.67
N SER A 343 -2.40 17.40 -0.48
CA SER A 343 -3.70 16.77 -0.26
C SER A 343 -4.87 17.72 -0.59
N ALA A 344 -4.76 18.99 -0.20
CA ALA A 344 -5.75 20.03 -0.53
C ALA A 344 -5.80 20.31 -2.03
N ILE A 345 -4.65 20.40 -2.72
CA ILE A 345 -4.55 20.60 -4.16
C ILE A 345 -5.24 19.43 -4.90
N ALA A 346 -4.95 18.18 -4.51
CA ALA A 346 -5.56 17.00 -5.10
C ALA A 346 -7.09 16.99 -4.95
N ASP A 347 -7.57 17.35 -3.75
CA ASP A 347 -9.00 17.42 -3.47
C ASP A 347 -9.73 18.51 -4.29
N ILE A 348 -9.13 19.69 -4.45
CA ILE A 348 -9.68 20.77 -5.28
C ILE A 348 -9.69 20.39 -6.76
N LEU A 349 -8.63 19.78 -7.24
CA LEU A 349 -8.50 19.40 -8.64
C LEU A 349 -9.34 18.20 -9.01
N GLY A 350 -9.33 17.11 -8.22
CA GLY A 350 -9.91 15.81 -8.55
C GLY A 350 -10.78 15.16 -7.47
N GLY A 351 -11.09 15.85 -6.36
CA GLY A 351 -11.88 15.32 -5.23
C GLY A 351 -13.37 15.21 -5.49
N GLY A 352 -13.78 14.50 -6.57
CA GLY A 352 -15.17 14.20 -6.88
C GLY A 352 -15.86 15.23 -7.77
N ARG A 353 -17.20 15.18 -7.82
CA ARG A 353 -18.02 15.90 -8.81
C ARG A 353 -17.99 17.44 -8.70
N SER A 354 -17.54 17.98 -7.61
CA SER A 354 -17.40 19.42 -7.38
C SER A 354 -16.01 19.96 -7.69
N SER A 355 -15.05 19.10 -7.99
CA SER A 355 -13.66 19.45 -8.29
C SER A 355 -13.50 20.20 -9.62
N ARG A 356 -12.39 20.93 -9.77
CA ARG A 356 -12.15 21.77 -10.97
C ARG A 356 -12.04 20.95 -12.24
N LEU A 357 -11.25 19.87 -12.22
CA LEU A 357 -11.06 19.00 -13.39
C LEU A 357 -12.36 18.32 -13.78
N TYR A 358 -13.15 17.82 -12.81
CA TYR A 358 -14.44 17.20 -13.13
C TYR A 358 -15.41 18.20 -13.76
N LYS A 359 -15.52 19.42 -13.22
CA LYS A 359 -16.37 20.48 -13.81
C LYS A 359 -15.92 20.80 -15.23
N SER A 360 -14.63 21.10 -15.41
CA SER A 360 -14.08 21.52 -16.70
C SER A 360 -14.14 20.40 -17.75
N LEU A 361 -13.56 19.21 -17.46
CA LEU A 361 -13.41 18.16 -18.46
C LEU A 361 -14.66 17.31 -18.65
N VAL A 362 -15.37 16.98 -17.55
CA VAL A 362 -16.50 16.05 -17.62
C VAL A 362 -17.82 16.77 -17.89
N LYS A 363 -18.12 17.85 -17.14
CA LYS A 363 -19.42 18.53 -17.27
C LYS A 363 -19.49 19.52 -18.40
N GLU A 364 -18.51 20.44 -18.49
CA GLU A 364 -18.56 21.59 -19.40
C GLU A 364 -18.06 21.21 -20.78
N LYS A 365 -16.80 20.76 -20.89
CA LYS A 365 -16.16 20.46 -22.18
C LYS A 365 -16.52 19.06 -22.70
N LYS A 366 -17.01 18.17 -21.85
CA LYS A 366 -17.35 16.76 -22.18
C LYS A 366 -16.20 16.01 -22.86
N LEU A 367 -14.97 16.29 -22.46
CA LEU A 367 -13.76 15.66 -22.98
C LEU A 367 -13.47 14.31 -22.33
N ALA A 368 -13.85 14.13 -21.05
CA ALA A 368 -13.51 12.95 -20.26
C ALA A 368 -14.75 12.27 -19.67
N MET A 369 -14.68 10.95 -19.55
CA MET A 369 -15.59 10.14 -18.72
C MET A 369 -15.24 10.30 -17.25
N GLU A 370 -13.96 10.27 -16.94
CA GLU A 370 -13.43 10.31 -15.58
C GLU A 370 -12.13 11.11 -15.54
N VAL A 371 -11.96 11.83 -14.43
CA VAL A 371 -10.70 12.50 -14.11
C VAL A 371 -10.53 12.54 -12.60
N GLN A 372 -9.33 12.19 -12.14
CA GLN A 372 -8.95 12.18 -10.73
C GLN A 372 -7.60 12.86 -10.54
N ALA A 373 -7.36 13.38 -9.33
CA ALA A 373 -6.06 13.82 -8.88
C ALA A 373 -5.76 13.19 -7.54
N MET A 374 -4.54 12.70 -7.39
CA MET A 374 -4.07 12.02 -6.17
C MET A 374 -2.83 12.72 -5.63
N PRO A 375 -2.77 13.00 -4.32
CA PRO A 375 -1.64 13.71 -3.72
C PRO A 375 -0.36 12.87 -3.73
N THR A 376 -0.50 11.55 -3.69
CA THR A 376 0.55 10.55 -3.88
C THR A 376 -0.01 9.43 -4.73
N PHE A 377 0.84 8.82 -5.52
CA PHE A 377 0.50 7.62 -6.28
C PHE A 377 1.58 6.59 -6.05
N GLU A 378 1.22 5.54 -5.30
CA GLU A 378 2.12 4.50 -4.83
C GLU A 378 3.31 5.11 -4.05
N GLY A 379 3.78 4.59 -2.99
CA GLY A 379 4.92 5.08 -2.22
C GLY A 379 4.75 6.47 -1.56
N GLU A 380 4.86 6.52 -0.26
CA GLU A 380 4.64 7.76 0.51
C GLU A 380 5.84 8.13 1.39
N LYS A 381 6.66 7.15 1.76
CA LYS A 381 7.76 7.32 2.73
C LYS A 381 8.93 8.13 2.18
N TYR A 382 9.15 8.07 0.88
CA TYR A 382 10.18 8.80 0.14
C TYR A 382 9.55 9.77 -0.85
N PRO A 383 10.33 10.66 -1.50
CA PRO A 383 9.80 11.53 -2.53
C PRO A 383 9.00 10.76 -3.58
N GLY A 384 7.73 11.14 -3.71
CA GLY A 384 6.73 10.44 -4.50
C GLY A 384 6.27 11.25 -5.71
N ILE A 385 5.10 10.89 -6.24
CA ILE A 385 4.50 11.51 -7.41
C ILE A 385 3.08 11.95 -7.09
N PHE A 386 2.77 13.24 -7.30
CA PHE A 386 1.41 13.74 -7.45
C PHE A 386 0.90 13.36 -8.83
N THR A 387 -0.27 12.77 -8.94
CA THR A 387 -0.74 12.21 -10.21
C THR A 387 -2.12 12.74 -10.59
N VAL A 388 -2.32 13.05 -11.87
CA VAL A 388 -3.62 13.27 -12.50
C VAL A 388 -3.85 12.14 -13.49
N ILE A 389 -4.97 11.44 -13.36
CA ILE A 389 -5.43 10.39 -14.26
C ILE A 389 -6.68 10.89 -14.98
N CYS A 390 -6.79 10.63 -16.28
CA CYS A 390 -7.96 10.98 -17.06
C CYS A 390 -8.28 9.88 -18.07
N VAL A 391 -9.56 9.58 -18.20
CA VAL A 391 -10.13 8.68 -19.20
C VAL A 391 -10.91 9.52 -20.19
N PRO A 392 -10.40 9.75 -21.41
CA PRO A 392 -11.11 10.51 -22.42
C PRO A 392 -12.45 9.87 -22.83
N ASN A 393 -13.39 10.68 -23.29
CA ASN A 393 -14.62 10.18 -23.91
C ASN A 393 -14.30 9.55 -25.27
N LYS A 394 -15.19 8.68 -25.75
CA LYS A 394 -15.08 8.05 -27.07
C LYS A 394 -14.92 9.13 -28.18
N GLY A 395 -13.87 9.00 -28.97
CA GLY A 395 -13.55 9.93 -30.07
C GLY A 395 -12.84 11.22 -29.64
N VAL A 396 -12.52 11.37 -28.36
CA VAL A 396 -11.70 12.49 -27.85
C VAL A 396 -10.23 12.05 -27.79
N LYS A 397 -9.34 12.91 -28.24
CA LYS A 397 -7.89 12.65 -28.21
C LYS A 397 -7.31 12.94 -26.81
N ASN A 398 -6.25 12.21 -26.45
CA ASN A 398 -5.52 12.45 -25.21
C ASN A 398 -5.01 13.89 -25.08
N GLU A 399 -4.55 14.49 -26.19
CA GLU A 399 -4.02 15.85 -26.22
C GLU A 399 -5.06 16.91 -25.84
N ASP A 400 -6.34 16.71 -26.18
CA ASP A 400 -7.42 17.63 -25.84
C ASP A 400 -7.67 17.61 -24.31
N CYS A 401 -7.66 16.41 -23.71
CA CYS A 401 -7.74 16.24 -22.26
C CYS A 401 -6.49 16.81 -21.58
N GLU A 402 -5.30 16.48 -22.06
CA GLU A 402 -4.02 16.97 -21.53
C GLU A 402 -3.98 18.51 -21.49
N LYS A 403 -4.34 19.16 -22.59
CA LYS A 403 -4.42 20.61 -22.66
C LYS A 403 -5.39 21.19 -21.64
N ALA A 404 -6.58 20.60 -21.53
CA ALA A 404 -7.58 21.05 -20.56
C ALA A 404 -7.12 20.85 -19.10
N ILE A 405 -6.40 19.75 -18.80
CA ILE A 405 -5.77 19.54 -17.51
C ILE A 405 -4.76 20.64 -17.22
N TYR A 406 -3.83 20.93 -18.15
CA TYR A 406 -2.83 21.97 -17.95
C TYR A 406 -3.43 23.36 -17.75
N ASP A 407 -4.55 23.68 -18.42
CA ASP A 407 -5.26 24.94 -18.21
C ASP A 407 -5.73 25.08 -16.76
N GLU A 408 -6.27 24.00 -16.15
CA GLU A 408 -6.70 24.02 -14.75
C GLU A 408 -5.49 24.02 -13.77
N LEU A 409 -4.42 23.28 -14.08
CA LEU A 409 -3.19 23.31 -13.27
C LEU A 409 -2.52 24.69 -13.29
N LYS A 410 -2.59 25.40 -14.43
CA LYS A 410 -2.09 26.77 -14.53
C LYS A 410 -2.93 27.74 -13.70
N LYS A 411 -4.26 27.61 -13.73
CA LYS A 411 -5.17 28.46 -12.95
C LYS A 411 -4.91 28.34 -11.43
N ILE A 412 -4.81 27.11 -10.90
CA ILE A 412 -4.58 26.91 -9.44
C ILE A 412 -3.22 27.46 -8.98
N GLY A 413 -2.23 27.52 -9.87
CA GLY A 413 -0.92 28.15 -9.60
C GLY A 413 -0.87 29.66 -9.81
N ALA A 414 -1.86 30.27 -10.50
CA ALA A 414 -1.90 31.68 -10.83
C ALA A 414 -2.91 32.48 -10.00
N GLU A 415 -3.98 31.85 -9.54
CA GLU A 415 -5.09 32.47 -8.86
C GLU A 415 -5.36 31.77 -7.53
N LYS A 416 -5.71 32.56 -6.49
CA LYS A 416 -6.13 31.99 -5.22
C LYS A 416 -7.39 31.14 -5.39
N VAL A 417 -7.45 30.02 -4.72
CA VAL A 417 -8.68 29.24 -4.60
C VAL A 417 -9.74 30.03 -3.83
N THR A 418 -11.00 29.75 -4.07
CA THR A 418 -12.09 30.42 -3.36
C THR A 418 -12.20 29.94 -1.91
N ASP A 419 -12.80 30.77 -1.05
CA ASP A 419 -13.10 30.36 0.33
C ASP A 419 -14.02 29.14 0.40
N ASP A 420 -14.93 29.01 -0.57
CA ASP A 420 -15.83 27.85 -0.68
C ASP A 420 -15.07 26.56 -1.03
N GLU A 421 -14.11 26.63 -1.94
CA GLU A 421 -13.25 25.49 -2.27
C GLU A 421 -12.45 25.05 -1.05
N LEU A 422 -11.81 25.98 -0.34
CA LEU A 422 -11.01 25.69 0.84
C LEU A 422 -11.87 25.13 1.99
N ARG A 423 -13.04 25.72 2.24
CA ARG A 423 -14.01 25.15 3.22
C ARG A 423 -14.44 23.74 2.83
N GLY A 424 -14.69 23.50 1.54
CA GLY A 424 -15.05 22.18 1.02
C GLY A 424 -13.96 21.13 1.27
N VAL A 425 -12.68 21.48 1.03
CA VAL A 425 -11.52 20.61 1.34
C VAL A 425 -11.52 20.21 2.81
N LYS A 426 -11.58 21.18 3.73
CA LYS A 426 -11.55 20.95 5.18
C LYS A 426 -12.72 20.07 5.64
N ALA A 427 -13.92 20.33 5.14
CA ALA A 427 -15.11 19.54 5.46
C ALA A 427 -15.00 18.09 4.97
N ARG A 428 -14.52 17.87 3.72
CA ARG A 428 -14.34 16.51 3.18
C ARG A 428 -13.20 15.77 3.88
N ALA A 429 -12.11 16.44 4.22
CA ALA A 429 -11.02 15.86 5.00
C ALA A 429 -11.51 15.37 6.37
N LYS A 430 -12.30 16.19 7.07
CA LYS A 430 -12.92 15.81 8.36
C LYS A 430 -13.84 14.60 8.21
N THR A 431 -14.69 14.57 7.17
CA THR A 431 -15.59 13.45 6.91
C THR A 431 -14.80 12.16 6.60
N ARG A 432 -13.77 12.22 5.76
CA ARG A 432 -12.91 11.06 5.46
C ARG A 432 -12.19 10.54 6.71
N PHE A 433 -11.63 11.45 7.50
CA PHE A 433 -10.97 11.10 8.75
C PHE A 433 -11.92 10.37 9.71
N LEU A 434 -13.10 10.93 9.98
CA LEU A 434 -14.09 10.31 10.86
C LEU A 434 -14.55 8.94 10.33
N GLY A 435 -14.82 8.82 9.04
CA GLY A 435 -15.15 7.53 8.41
C GLY A 435 -14.01 6.51 8.49
N GLY A 436 -12.75 6.96 8.42
CA GLY A 436 -11.58 6.09 8.52
C GLY A 436 -11.33 5.55 9.92
N ILE A 437 -11.72 6.29 10.97
CA ILE A 437 -11.55 5.85 12.37
C ILE A 437 -12.79 5.15 12.96
N ASP A 438 -13.85 5.00 12.17
CA ASP A 438 -15.13 4.43 12.63
C ASP A 438 -15.02 2.93 12.93
N ASN A 439 -14.32 2.17 12.10
CA ASN A 439 -14.11 0.74 12.28
C ASN A 439 -12.73 0.39 12.85
N ASN A 440 -12.65 -0.73 13.57
CA ASN A 440 -11.44 -1.16 14.28
C ASN A 440 -10.29 -1.44 13.31
N LEU A 441 -10.52 -2.17 12.22
CA LEU A 441 -9.49 -2.56 11.29
C LEU A 441 -8.89 -1.37 10.54
N GLY A 442 -9.74 -0.49 10.00
CA GLY A 442 -9.28 0.72 9.31
C GLY A 442 -8.44 1.61 10.22
N LEU A 443 -8.86 1.76 11.49
CA LEU A 443 -8.10 2.53 12.48
C LEU A 443 -6.78 1.86 12.85
N ALA A 444 -6.75 0.53 12.99
CA ALA A 444 -5.52 -0.21 13.27
C ALA A 444 -4.48 -0.04 12.14
N ILE A 445 -4.90 -0.14 10.89
CA ILE A 445 -4.04 0.06 9.71
C ILE A 445 -3.54 1.51 9.66
N GLN A 446 -4.41 2.51 9.91
CA GLN A 446 -4.01 3.92 9.91
C GLN A 446 -3.02 4.26 11.02
N LEU A 447 -3.18 3.69 12.22
CA LEU A 447 -2.22 3.85 13.32
C LEU A 447 -0.87 3.23 12.97
N ALA A 448 -0.88 2.02 12.39
CA ALA A 448 0.33 1.33 11.94
C ALA A 448 1.06 2.14 10.86
N PHE A 449 0.31 2.65 9.88
CA PHE A 449 0.85 3.49 8.81
C PHE A 449 1.45 4.79 9.37
N ALA A 450 0.71 5.52 10.20
CA ALA A 450 1.18 6.77 10.79
C ALA A 450 2.46 6.56 11.61
N GLU A 451 2.55 5.46 12.38
CA GLU A 451 3.75 5.12 13.15
C GLU A 451 4.97 4.92 12.25
N ASN A 452 4.83 4.17 11.17
CA ASN A 452 5.97 3.69 10.38
C ASN A 452 6.34 4.62 9.20
N VAL A 453 5.37 5.34 8.65
CA VAL A 453 5.57 6.23 7.50
C VAL A 453 5.70 7.69 7.92
N ARG A 454 4.89 8.13 8.88
CA ARG A 454 4.89 9.52 9.38
C ARG A 454 5.74 9.72 10.64
N GLY A 455 6.31 8.63 11.19
CA GLY A 455 7.23 8.62 12.33
C GLY A 455 6.56 8.56 13.70
N SER A 456 5.24 8.70 13.80
CA SER A 456 4.47 8.50 15.02
C SER A 456 2.98 8.29 14.71
N TRP A 457 2.35 7.33 15.40
CA TRP A 457 0.90 7.13 15.30
C TRP A 457 0.09 8.40 15.65
N ARG A 458 0.67 9.31 16.45
CA ARG A 458 0.06 10.61 16.82
C ARG A 458 -0.15 11.53 15.62
N GLU A 459 0.61 11.34 14.55
CA GLU A 459 0.46 12.13 13.31
C GLU A 459 -0.89 11.88 12.62
N LEU A 460 -1.53 10.72 12.88
CA LEU A 460 -2.89 10.46 12.43
C LEU A 460 -3.86 11.52 12.99
N PHE A 461 -3.80 11.77 14.29
CA PHE A 461 -4.70 12.72 14.96
C PHE A 461 -4.38 14.19 14.66
N LYS A 462 -3.13 14.52 14.31
CA LYS A 462 -2.73 15.86 13.89
C LYS A 462 -3.08 16.18 12.44
N SER A 463 -3.52 15.19 11.66
CA SER A 463 -3.82 15.38 10.23
C SER A 463 -4.90 16.42 9.96
N LEU A 464 -5.93 16.50 10.82
CA LEU A 464 -6.98 17.51 10.73
C LEU A 464 -6.45 18.91 11.01
N ASP A 465 -5.65 19.10 12.06
CA ASP A 465 -5.06 20.40 12.38
C ASP A 465 -4.16 20.90 11.23
N LYS A 466 -3.41 19.96 10.60
CA LYS A 466 -2.56 20.29 9.44
C LYS A 466 -3.37 20.77 8.24
N ILE A 467 -4.49 20.08 7.92
CA ILE A 467 -5.35 20.49 6.80
C ILE A 467 -6.12 21.77 7.11
N ASP A 468 -6.50 22.00 8.37
CA ASP A 468 -7.15 23.23 8.80
C ASP A 468 -6.21 24.44 8.74
N ALA A 469 -4.91 24.25 8.90
CA ALA A 469 -3.89 25.28 8.78
C ALA A 469 -3.58 25.67 7.31
N VAL A 470 -3.99 24.86 6.32
CA VAL A 470 -3.74 25.16 4.91
C VAL A 470 -4.41 26.48 4.49
N SER A 471 -3.64 27.36 3.87
CA SER A 471 -4.10 28.63 3.32
C SER A 471 -4.20 28.62 1.80
N GLN A 472 -4.92 29.60 1.25
CA GLN A 472 -4.99 29.81 -0.21
C GLN A 472 -3.61 30.16 -0.80
N ASP A 473 -2.77 30.89 -0.06
CA ASP A 473 -1.42 31.25 -0.47
C ASP A 473 -0.50 30.03 -0.54
N ASP A 474 -0.63 29.09 0.40
CA ASP A 474 0.11 27.81 0.35
C ASP A 474 -0.25 27.00 -0.87
N ILE A 475 -1.55 26.86 -1.17
CA ILE A 475 -2.05 26.14 -2.35
C ILE A 475 -1.47 26.74 -3.62
N MET A 476 -1.53 28.07 -3.78
CA MET A 476 -1.00 28.77 -4.94
C MET A 476 0.53 28.62 -5.07
N ARG A 477 1.26 28.76 -3.96
CA ARG A 477 2.73 28.61 -3.91
C ARG A 477 3.15 27.20 -4.33
N VAL A 478 2.61 26.17 -3.66
CA VAL A 478 2.98 24.77 -3.94
C VAL A 478 2.56 24.37 -5.35
N SER A 479 1.39 24.78 -5.82
CA SER A 479 0.94 24.50 -7.20
C SER A 479 1.88 25.12 -8.23
N LYS A 480 2.34 26.36 -8.02
CA LYS A 480 3.28 27.05 -8.91
C LYS A 480 4.65 26.36 -8.96
N GLU A 481 5.13 25.84 -7.82
CA GLU A 481 6.40 25.15 -7.71
C GLU A 481 6.33 23.76 -8.33
N MET A 482 5.24 23.02 -8.13
CA MET A 482 5.08 21.63 -8.55
C MET A 482 4.73 21.49 -10.03
N PHE A 483 3.75 22.26 -10.56
CA PHE A 483 3.20 22.08 -11.90
C PHE A 483 4.03 22.75 -13.00
N VAL A 484 5.32 22.49 -12.98
CA VAL A 484 6.28 22.98 -13.98
C VAL A 484 6.63 21.89 -14.99
N ARG A 485 6.93 22.30 -16.25
CA ARG A 485 7.18 21.37 -17.35
C ARG A 485 8.31 20.39 -17.09
N ASN A 486 9.39 20.83 -16.46
CA ASN A 486 10.55 20.01 -16.17
C ASN A 486 10.34 19.04 -14.98
N ASN A 487 9.20 19.12 -14.29
CA ASN A 487 8.84 18.22 -13.17
C ASN A 487 7.83 17.15 -13.57
N ARG A 488 7.31 17.16 -14.80
CA ARG A 488 6.24 16.26 -15.20
C ARG A 488 6.69 15.05 -15.99
N THR A 489 6.02 13.94 -15.77
CA THR A 489 6.10 12.71 -16.55
C THR A 489 4.71 12.39 -17.08
N VAL A 490 4.58 12.10 -18.36
CA VAL A 490 3.32 11.83 -19.04
C VAL A 490 3.36 10.45 -19.67
N ALA A 491 2.34 9.64 -19.44
CA ALA A 491 2.14 8.38 -20.14
C ALA A 491 0.71 8.29 -20.66
N MET A 492 0.56 7.80 -21.88
CA MET A 492 -0.72 7.73 -22.59
C MET A 492 -0.92 6.37 -23.24
N ILE A 493 -2.18 5.94 -23.31
CA ILE A 493 -2.63 4.90 -24.24
C ILE A 493 -3.36 5.61 -25.37
N GLU A 494 -2.88 5.43 -26.60
CA GLU A 494 -3.59 5.83 -27.82
C GLU A 494 -4.28 4.62 -28.44
N THR A 495 -5.57 4.78 -28.76
CA THR A 495 -6.35 3.69 -29.37
C THR A 495 -5.86 3.40 -30.77
N GLN A 496 -5.32 2.20 -31.02
CA GLN A 496 -5.03 1.73 -32.37
C GLN A 496 -6.33 1.46 -33.15
N GLY A 497 -6.43 1.95 -34.36
CA GLY A 497 -7.51 1.59 -35.29
C GLY A 497 -8.75 2.47 -35.25
N GLY A 498 -8.61 3.73 -34.91
CA GLY A 498 -9.66 4.74 -35.13
C GLY A 498 -9.61 5.37 -36.50
N GLU A 499 -9.40 4.59 -37.56
CA GLU A 499 -9.86 4.96 -38.89
C GLU A 499 -11.26 4.36 -39.11
N GLU A 500 -12.26 5.16 -38.73
CA GLU A 500 -13.52 5.42 -39.49
C GLU A 500 -14.40 6.39 -38.69
#